data_9d69b3d03dd3c92e2b1df606edd4b65c
#
_entry.id   9d69b3d03dd3c92e2b1df606edd4b65c
#
_cell.length_a   1.000
_cell.length_b   1.000
_cell.length_c   1.000
_cell.angle_alpha   90.00
_cell.angle_beta   90.00
_cell.angle_gamma   90.00
#
_symmetry.space_group_name_H-M   'P 1'
#
loop_
_entity.id
_entity.type
_entity.pdbx_description
1 polymer ?
#
loop_
_entity_poly.entity_id
_entity_poly.type
_entity_poly.pdbx_seq_one_letter_code
_entity_poly.pdbx_strand_id
1 'polypeptide(L)'
;MEITDLLSVGEDVDDLPLLIRRVRVVSGKATLHLRCAVRHDYARAATQAKADNGGVLFTADSQPGLRLVGSHPLNLEDQAAVARFSLSQDEGAEFVLGGADDPRVTNDCTDLYLERTLKFWRGWIAQSNYRGRWREMVNRSALALKLLTSRKHGAIIAAATFGLPESPGGERNWDYRYTWIRDASFTVYAFMRLGFVEEANSYMRWLKGRVSDCCGQPTKINILYGIDGRQQLPETTLDHLSGHGDAKPVRVGNEAFDQIQLDIYGELMDAVYLVNKYGEAISHEGWKHTVEVADQVCEIWNQKDVGIWEMRGEQHHFLHSRLMCWVALDRAIRLASKRSLPAPFARWDQTRQAIYADIWSNFWNEERGHFVQHMGSTALDGSMLLMPLVRFVAATDPRWLSTLEAIQKSLVRDGMVYRYRNDDSQIDGLQGTEGAFTACSFWYVECLARAGQVEKAHLEFEQLLRYANPLGLYAEEFDSQARHLGNTPQALSHLALISAATFLDRKLSGEKTVWQP
;
A
#
# COMPACT_ATOMS: atom_id res chain seq x y z
N MET A 1 7.69 -12.00 32.01
CA MET A 1 8.81 -11.61 31.11
C MET A 1 8.25 -10.64 30.06
N GLU A 2 9.00 -9.60 29.76
CA GLU A 2 8.71 -8.60 28.73
C GLU A 2 9.81 -8.67 27.68
N ILE A 3 9.44 -8.65 26.40
CA ILE A 3 10.38 -8.56 25.26
C ILE A 3 9.97 -7.34 24.45
N THR A 4 10.93 -6.44 24.21
CA THR A 4 10.74 -5.25 23.40
C THR A 4 11.67 -5.33 22.19
N ASP A 5 11.12 -5.41 21.00
CA ASP A 5 11.84 -5.33 19.73
C ASP A 5 11.58 -3.99 19.08
N LEU A 6 12.62 -3.35 18.57
CA LEU A 6 12.49 -2.12 17.82
C LEU A 6 13.53 -2.03 16.71
N LEU A 7 13.15 -1.35 15.62
CA LEU A 7 14.08 -0.76 14.67
C LEU A 7 14.28 0.70 15.07
N SER A 8 15.51 1.08 15.39
CA SER A 8 15.81 2.44 15.85
C SER A 8 15.56 3.46 14.73
N VAL A 9 15.05 4.63 15.09
CA VAL A 9 15.03 5.78 14.18
C VAL A 9 16.37 6.50 14.29
N GLY A 10 17.16 6.51 13.20
CA GLY A 10 18.44 7.19 13.13
C GLY A 10 18.31 8.73 13.18
N GLU A 11 19.39 9.42 13.50
CA GLU A 11 19.47 10.89 13.47
C GLU A 11 19.51 11.40 12.04
N ASP A 12 20.32 10.75 11.18
CA ASP A 12 20.42 11.05 9.76
C ASP A 12 19.43 10.19 8.93
N VAL A 13 19.10 10.68 7.74
CA VAL A 13 18.25 9.95 6.78
C VAL A 13 18.98 8.74 6.17
N ASP A 14 20.29 8.78 6.13
CA ASP A 14 21.15 7.71 5.62
C ASP A 14 21.51 6.67 6.69
N ASP A 15 21.20 6.93 7.95
CA ASP A 15 21.38 5.97 9.04
C ASP A 15 20.55 4.72 8.82
N LEU A 16 21.20 3.56 8.74
CA LEU A 16 20.51 2.28 8.79
C LEU A 16 19.92 2.06 10.18
N PRO A 17 18.67 1.53 10.29
CA PRO A 17 18.10 1.23 11.58
C PRO A 17 18.88 0.10 12.28
N LEU A 18 19.05 0.23 13.58
CA LEU A 18 19.51 -0.87 14.42
C LEU A 18 18.33 -1.73 14.82
N LEU A 19 18.46 -3.05 14.71
CA LEU A 19 17.50 -3.98 15.33
C LEU A 19 17.93 -4.22 16.77
N ILE A 20 17.12 -3.74 17.72
CA ILE A 20 17.38 -3.83 19.15
C ILE A 20 16.33 -4.73 19.76
N ARG A 21 16.80 -5.76 20.49
CA ARG A 21 15.95 -6.62 21.33
C ARG A 21 16.32 -6.42 22.78
N ARG A 22 15.33 -6.13 23.60
CA ARG A 22 15.45 -6.00 25.05
C ARG A 22 14.56 -7.03 25.72
N VAL A 23 15.08 -7.72 26.69
CA VAL A 23 14.34 -8.70 27.49
C VAL A 23 14.43 -8.32 28.95
N ARG A 24 13.32 -8.31 29.67
CA ARG A 24 13.24 -8.04 31.11
C ARG A 24 12.36 -9.08 31.79
N VAL A 25 12.81 -9.62 32.94
CA VAL A 25 11.98 -10.49 33.75
C VAL A 25 11.23 -9.64 34.78
N VAL A 26 9.90 -9.54 34.59
CA VAL A 26 9.02 -8.74 35.46
C VAL A 26 8.75 -9.46 36.81
N SER A 27 8.72 -10.79 36.81
CA SER A 27 8.46 -11.59 38.00
C SER A 27 9.04 -12.99 37.86
N GLY A 28 9.61 -13.53 38.92
CA GLY A 28 10.17 -14.87 38.96
C GLY A 28 11.56 -14.97 38.33
N LYS A 29 11.84 -16.10 37.70
CA LYS A 29 13.11 -16.40 37.02
C LYS A 29 12.85 -17.02 35.65
N ALA A 30 13.64 -16.65 34.63
CA ALA A 30 13.56 -17.22 33.30
C ALA A 30 14.94 -17.66 32.81
N THR A 31 15.02 -18.84 32.19
CA THR A 31 16.19 -19.29 31.43
C THR A 31 15.91 -19.06 29.94
N LEU A 32 16.80 -18.38 29.26
CA LEU A 32 16.62 -17.87 27.91
C LEU A 32 17.68 -18.46 26.98
N HIS A 33 17.26 -18.67 25.74
CA HIS A 33 18.14 -19.07 24.67
C HIS A 33 17.94 -18.09 23.51
N LEU A 34 18.97 -17.32 23.19
CA LEU A 34 19.03 -16.49 21.97
C LEU A 34 19.73 -17.28 20.88
N ARG A 35 19.18 -17.19 19.65
CA ARG A 35 19.85 -17.64 18.42
C ARG A 35 19.64 -16.57 17.35
N CYS A 36 20.73 -16.02 16.83
CA CYS A 36 20.73 -15.11 15.69
C CYS A 36 21.49 -15.76 14.52
N ALA A 37 20.77 -16.08 13.45
CA ALA A 37 21.32 -16.75 12.26
C ALA A 37 21.02 -15.90 11.03
N VAL A 38 21.93 -14.98 10.71
CA VAL A 38 21.83 -14.12 9.53
C VAL A 38 21.85 -14.96 8.24
N ARG A 39 21.05 -14.57 7.28
CA ARG A 39 20.96 -15.18 5.94
C ARG A 39 21.01 -14.08 4.88
N HIS A 40 22.20 -13.83 4.36
CA HIS A 40 22.40 -12.81 3.35
C HIS A 40 21.72 -13.23 2.03
N ASP A 41 21.22 -12.23 1.30
CA ASP A 41 20.62 -12.40 -0.01
C ASP A 41 19.59 -13.54 -0.06
N TYR A 42 18.63 -13.54 0.89
CA TYR A 42 17.60 -14.60 1.01
C TYR A 42 18.17 -16.02 1.17
N ALA A 43 19.32 -16.16 1.84
CA ALA A 43 20.09 -17.41 1.99
C ALA A 43 20.73 -17.94 0.68
N ARG A 44 20.81 -17.14 -0.39
CA ARG A 44 21.58 -17.49 -1.60
C ARG A 44 23.08 -17.30 -1.39
N ALA A 45 23.47 -16.29 -0.61
CA ALA A 45 24.87 -16.05 -0.27
C ALA A 45 25.24 -16.82 1.02
N ALA A 46 26.37 -17.54 0.98
CA ALA A 46 26.87 -18.29 2.13
C ALA A 46 27.33 -17.31 3.24
N THR A 47 26.59 -17.25 4.32
CA THR A 47 26.94 -16.42 5.47
C THR A 47 28.00 -17.09 6.34
N GLN A 48 29.06 -16.37 6.69
CA GLN A 48 30.07 -16.76 7.65
C GLN A 48 29.92 -15.95 8.94
N ALA A 49 29.95 -16.61 10.09
CA ALA A 49 29.92 -15.97 11.39
C ALA A 49 31.27 -16.11 12.10
N LYS A 50 31.78 -15.00 12.66
CA LYS A 50 33.05 -14.96 13.40
C LYS A 50 32.87 -14.21 14.70
N ALA A 51 33.53 -14.67 15.78
CA ALA A 51 33.63 -13.89 17.02
C ALA A 51 34.43 -12.60 16.76
N ASP A 52 33.94 -11.46 17.25
CA ASP A 52 34.51 -10.14 17.03
C ASP A 52 34.26 -9.21 18.23
N ASN A 53 35.34 -8.81 18.91
CA ASN A 53 35.34 -7.78 19.97
C ASN A 53 34.09 -7.79 20.90
N GLY A 54 33.76 -8.94 21.48
CA GLY A 54 32.60 -9.11 22.39
C GLY A 54 31.26 -9.29 21.68
N GLY A 55 31.26 -9.47 20.36
CA GLY A 55 30.10 -9.72 19.53
C GLY A 55 30.33 -10.83 18.50
N VAL A 56 29.46 -10.88 17.50
CA VAL A 56 29.57 -11.77 16.34
C VAL A 56 29.40 -10.96 15.06
N LEU A 57 30.39 -11.09 14.16
CA LEU A 57 30.36 -10.51 12.82
C LEU A 57 29.85 -11.56 11.83
N PHE A 58 28.86 -11.18 11.01
CA PHE A 58 28.32 -11.96 9.91
C PHE A 58 28.72 -11.34 8.58
N THR A 59 29.36 -12.10 7.72
CA THR A 59 29.82 -11.66 6.39
C THR A 59 29.37 -12.63 5.30
N ALA A 60 29.19 -12.13 4.09
CA ALA A 60 29.03 -12.92 2.87
C ALA A 60 29.61 -12.16 1.69
N ASP A 61 30.01 -12.86 0.64
CA ASP A 61 30.59 -12.25 -0.55
C ASP A 61 29.64 -11.24 -1.17
N SER A 62 30.17 -10.05 -1.46
CA SER A 62 29.44 -8.93 -2.10
C SER A 62 28.17 -8.47 -1.35
N GLN A 63 28.06 -8.78 -0.05
CA GLN A 63 26.95 -8.34 0.79
C GLN A 63 27.44 -7.47 1.95
N PRO A 64 26.66 -6.50 2.43
CA PRO A 64 27.01 -5.73 3.62
C PRO A 64 27.17 -6.63 4.84
N GLY A 65 28.26 -6.47 5.57
CA GLY A 65 28.47 -7.16 6.84
C GLY A 65 27.49 -6.68 7.92
N LEU A 66 27.09 -7.59 8.81
CA LEU A 66 26.28 -7.28 9.98
C LEU A 66 27.00 -7.71 11.25
N ARG A 67 26.81 -6.96 12.33
CA ARG A 67 27.39 -7.22 13.64
C ARG A 67 26.32 -7.31 14.71
N LEU A 68 26.36 -8.37 15.52
CA LEU A 68 25.55 -8.54 16.71
C LEU A 68 26.40 -8.34 17.95
N VAL A 69 25.96 -7.49 18.86
CA VAL A 69 26.51 -7.35 20.20
C VAL A 69 25.43 -7.61 21.25
N GLY A 70 25.81 -7.96 22.47
CA GLY A 70 24.85 -8.20 23.53
C GLY A 70 25.43 -8.02 24.92
N SER A 71 24.57 -7.84 25.93
CA SER A 71 24.93 -7.74 27.34
C SER A 71 25.36 -9.08 27.94
N HIS A 72 25.17 -10.20 27.22
CA HIS A 72 25.58 -11.54 27.62
C HIS A 72 26.53 -12.14 26.57
N PRO A 73 27.46 -13.01 26.99
CA PRO A 73 28.43 -13.64 26.10
C PRO A 73 27.75 -14.36 24.94
N LEU A 74 28.21 -14.07 23.72
CA LEU A 74 27.78 -14.69 22.48
C LEU A 74 28.77 -15.79 22.09
N ASN A 75 28.29 -16.98 21.82
CA ASN A 75 29.02 -18.09 21.27
C ASN A 75 28.63 -18.37 19.83
N LEU A 76 29.41 -19.16 19.11
CA LEU A 76 29.12 -19.57 17.74
C LEU A 76 28.65 -21.03 17.72
N GLU A 77 27.50 -21.27 17.11
CA GLU A 77 26.97 -22.61 16.78
C GLU A 77 26.42 -22.59 15.34
N ASP A 78 26.92 -23.43 14.45
CA ASP A 78 26.41 -23.57 13.07
C ASP A 78 26.23 -22.25 12.30
N GLN A 79 27.24 -21.39 12.30
CA GLN A 79 27.19 -20.06 11.67
C GLN A 79 26.10 -19.14 12.25
N ALA A 80 25.68 -19.38 13.49
CA ALA A 80 24.77 -18.53 14.26
C ALA A 80 25.43 -18.03 15.54
N ALA A 81 25.07 -16.83 15.99
CA ALA A 81 25.36 -16.35 17.32
C ALA A 81 24.34 -16.93 18.30
N VAL A 82 24.79 -17.53 19.39
CA VAL A 82 23.93 -18.09 20.42
C VAL A 82 24.34 -17.59 21.80
N ALA A 83 23.36 -17.41 22.69
CA ALA A 83 23.57 -17.16 24.10
C ALA A 83 22.57 -17.96 24.92
N ARG A 84 23.03 -18.52 26.04
CA ARG A 84 22.20 -19.19 27.05
C ARG A 84 22.47 -18.56 28.41
N PHE A 85 21.45 -18.01 29.03
CA PHE A 85 21.56 -17.26 30.26
C PHE A 85 20.26 -17.34 31.07
N SER A 86 20.35 -17.05 32.38
CA SER A 86 19.19 -16.98 33.25
C SER A 86 19.10 -15.59 33.84
N LEU A 87 17.88 -15.06 33.88
CA LEU A 87 17.54 -13.76 34.48
C LEU A 87 16.58 -13.99 35.64
N SER A 88 16.80 -13.28 36.74
CA SER A 88 15.89 -13.17 37.87
C SER A 88 14.98 -11.94 37.71
N GLN A 89 14.04 -11.78 38.63
CA GLN A 89 13.16 -10.62 38.64
C GLN A 89 13.97 -9.31 38.59
N ASP A 90 13.50 -8.38 37.79
CA ASP A 90 14.07 -7.05 37.46
C ASP A 90 15.40 -7.06 36.71
N GLU A 91 15.97 -8.23 36.41
CA GLU A 91 17.13 -8.36 35.52
C GLU A 91 16.70 -8.30 34.03
N GLY A 92 17.61 -7.80 33.17
CA GLY A 92 17.40 -7.68 31.74
C GLY A 92 18.61 -8.11 30.93
N ALA A 93 18.36 -8.33 29.64
CA ALA A 93 19.38 -8.57 28.63
C ALA A 93 19.05 -7.77 27.36
N GLU A 94 20.08 -7.31 26.68
CA GLU A 94 19.98 -6.45 25.51
C GLU A 94 20.87 -6.96 24.39
N PHE A 95 20.35 -6.89 23.16
CA PHE A 95 21.04 -7.31 21.93
C PHE A 95 20.82 -6.29 20.85
N VAL A 96 21.88 -5.93 20.13
CA VAL A 96 21.87 -4.94 19.05
C VAL A 96 22.49 -5.54 17.79
N LEU A 97 21.73 -5.58 16.70
CA LEU A 97 22.18 -5.99 15.38
C LEU A 97 22.15 -4.78 14.43
N GLY A 98 23.25 -4.53 13.73
CA GLY A 98 23.36 -3.43 12.77
C GLY A 98 24.49 -3.66 11.76
N GLY A 99 24.84 -2.64 10.99
CA GLY A 99 25.95 -2.70 10.05
C GLY A 99 27.28 -3.00 10.75
N ALA A 100 28.14 -3.78 10.10
CA ALA A 100 29.41 -4.22 10.70
C ALA A 100 30.32 -3.06 11.14
N ASP A 101 30.36 -2.00 10.32
CA ASP A 101 31.20 -0.81 10.54
C ASP A 101 30.44 0.33 11.24
N ASP A 102 29.20 0.09 11.68
CA ASP A 102 28.39 1.11 12.34
C ASP A 102 28.81 1.26 13.81
N PRO A 103 29.38 2.42 14.21
CA PRO A 103 29.84 2.64 15.59
C PRO A 103 28.71 2.64 16.62
N ARG A 104 27.45 2.73 16.18
CA ARG A 104 26.26 2.68 17.04
C ARG A 104 25.91 1.26 17.48
N VAL A 105 26.52 0.23 16.91
CA VAL A 105 26.31 -1.18 17.29
C VAL A 105 27.03 -1.46 18.61
N THR A 106 26.42 -0.99 19.70
CA THR A 106 26.84 -1.20 21.07
C THR A 106 25.63 -1.52 21.94
N ASN A 107 25.82 -2.15 23.10
CA ASN A 107 24.76 -2.43 24.06
C ASN A 107 24.58 -1.34 25.13
N ASP A 108 25.37 -0.28 25.11
CA ASP A 108 25.38 0.74 26.16
C ASP A 108 24.31 1.83 26.00
N CYS A 109 23.65 1.89 24.85
CA CYS A 109 22.74 2.99 24.48
C CYS A 109 21.31 2.55 24.11
N THR A 110 20.89 1.34 24.46
CA THR A 110 19.58 0.81 24.04
C THR A 110 18.40 1.61 24.61
N ASP A 111 18.50 2.11 25.85
CA ASP A 111 17.50 3.02 26.43
C ASP A 111 17.34 4.31 25.63
N LEU A 112 18.46 4.91 25.26
CA LEU A 112 18.46 6.14 24.44
C LEU A 112 17.78 5.93 23.09
N TYR A 113 18.06 4.81 22.40
CA TYR A 113 17.42 4.48 21.13
C TYR A 113 15.93 4.20 21.29
N LEU A 114 15.52 3.54 22.34
CA LEU A 114 14.11 3.33 22.66
C LEU A 114 13.39 4.65 22.89
N GLU A 115 13.93 5.52 23.75
CA GLU A 115 13.35 6.85 24.02
C GLU A 115 13.24 7.72 22.75
N ARG A 116 14.30 7.78 21.94
CA ARG A 116 14.33 8.53 20.67
C ARG A 116 13.28 7.99 19.70
N THR A 117 13.21 6.66 19.55
CA THR A 117 12.24 6.01 18.66
C THR A 117 10.81 6.29 19.11
N LEU A 118 10.51 6.16 20.39
CA LEU A 118 9.20 6.49 20.96
C LEU A 118 8.85 7.97 20.79
N LYS A 119 9.82 8.87 21.04
CA LYS A 119 9.64 10.32 20.87
C LYS A 119 9.32 10.67 19.42
N PHE A 120 10.05 10.06 18.46
CA PHE A 120 9.79 10.26 17.03
C PHE A 120 8.36 9.86 16.67
N TRP A 121 7.95 8.64 16.97
CA TRP A 121 6.64 8.13 16.58
C TRP A 121 5.49 8.87 17.27
N ARG A 122 5.63 9.17 18.57
CA ARG A 122 4.64 9.95 19.33
C ARG A 122 4.57 11.40 18.84
N GLY A 123 5.69 12.01 18.55
CA GLY A 123 5.75 13.38 18.01
C GLY A 123 5.16 13.46 16.60
N TRP A 124 5.42 12.45 15.76
CA TRP A 124 4.86 12.40 14.43
C TRP A 124 3.33 12.24 14.46
N ILE A 125 2.81 11.24 15.17
CA ILE A 125 1.35 10.99 15.20
C ILE A 125 0.56 12.10 15.91
N ALA A 126 1.19 12.86 16.81
CA ALA A 126 0.57 14.01 17.47
C ALA A 126 0.17 15.14 16.50
N GLN A 127 0.77 15.17 15.30
CA GLN A 127 0.43 16.14 14.25
C GLN A 127 -0.90 15.81 13.56
N SER A 128 -1.43 14.57 13.71
CA SER A 128 -2.71 14.19 13.13
C SER A 128 -3.81 15.13 13.56
N ASN A 129 -4.56 15.65 12.58
CA ASN A 129 -5.69 16.55 12.82
C ASN A 129 -7.04 15.82 12.88
N TYR A 130 -7.08 14.51 12.71
CA TYR A 130 -8.31 13.74 12.82
C TYR A 130 -8.81 13.67 14.26
N ARG A 131 -10.06 14.07 14.48
CA ARG A 131 -10.72 14.12 15.80
C ARG A 131 -12.03 13.33 15.85
N GLY A 132 -12.26 12.50 14.81
CA GLY A 132 -13.48 11.72 14.68
C GLY A 132 -13.56 10.51 15.61
N ARG A 133 -14.65 9.75 15.46
CA ARG A 133 -15.02 8.59 16.31
C ARG A 133 -13.95 7.50 16.33
N TRP A 134 -13.28 7.27 15.22
CA TRP A 134 -12.31 6.17 15.04
C TRP A 134 -10.86 6.61 15.12
N ARG A 135 -10.57 7.55 16.02
CA ARG A 135 -9.25 8.17 16.14
C ARG A 135 -8.12 7.16 16.29
N GLU A 136 -8.33 6.11 17.08
CA GLU A 136 -7.30 5.09 17.30
C GLU A 136 -6.96 4.32 16.03
N MET A 137 -7.97 3.84 15.30
CA MET A 137 -7.77 3.08 14.06
C MET A 137 -7.22 3.95 12.92
N VAL A 138 -7.70 5.19 12.81
CA VAL A 138 -7.16 6.15 11.82
C VAL A 138 -5.70 6.50 12.14
N ASN A 139 -5.37 6.75 13.40
CA ASN A 139 -3.98 7.00 13.80
C ASN A 139 -3.10 5.75 13.61
N ARG A 140 -3.61 4.55 13.89
CA ARG A 140 -2.90 3.31 13.62
C ARG A 140 -2.62 3.14 12.13
N SER A 141 -3.61 3.41 11.29
CA SER A 141 -3.45 3.40 9.83
C SER A 141 -2.43 4.43 9.36
N ALA A 142 -2.44 5.64 9.90
CA ALA A 142 -1.42 6.65 9.60
C ALA A 142 -0.01 6.18 9.98
N LEU A 143 0.17 5.55 11.15
CA LEU A 143 1.45 4.97 11.59
C LEU A 143 1.91 3.83 10.65
N ALA A 144 0.99 2.98 10.19
CA ALA A 144 1.30 1.95 9.20
C ALA A 144 1.79 2.56 7.88
N LEU A 145 1.10 3.57 7.36
CA LEU A 145 1.54 4.29 6.15
C LEU A 145 2.90 4.97 6.33
N LYS A 146 3.16 5.58 7.49
CA LYS A 146 4.48 6.17 7.79
C LYS A 146 5.58 5.12 7.85
N LEU A 147 5.30 3.94 8.43
CA LEU A 147 6.21 2.80 8.44
C LEU A 147 6.59 2.37 7.02
N LEU A 148 5.62 2.38 6.09
CA LEU A 148 5.82 2.00 4.69
C LEU A 148 6.48 3.10 3.85
N THR A 149 6.67 4.30 4.39
CA THR A 149 7.24 5.45 3.68
C THR A 149 8.75 5.50 3.85
N SER A 150 9.50 5.51 2.76
CA SER A 150 10.94 5.72 2.75
C SER A 150 11.29 7.14 3.21
N ARG A 151 12.01 7.27 4.31
CA ARG A 151 12.47 8.55 4.83
C ARG A 151 13.41 9.25 3.84
N LYS A 152 14.28 8.49 3.18
CA LYS A 152 15.29 9.00 2.24
C LYS A 152 14.67 9.45 0.92
N HIS A 153 13.75 8.68 0.37
CA HIS A 153 13.24 8.88 -0.98
C HIS A 153 11.86 9.51 -1.02
N GLY A 154 11.06 9.38 0.05
CA GLY A 154 9.66 9.80 0.08
C GLY A 154 8.68 8.82 -0.58
N ALA A 155 9.18 7.78 -1.23
CA ALA A 155 8.35 6.70 -1.80
C ALA A 155 7.62 5.91 -0.71
N ILE A 156 6.45 5.37 -1.04
CA ILE A 156 5.69 4.47 -0.16
C ILE A 156 5.54 3.10 -0.83
N ILE A 157 5.91 2.03 -0.12
CA ILE A 157 5.78 0.66 -0.61
C ILE A 157 4.37 0.12 -0.33
N ALA A 158 3.90 -0.80 -1.20
CA ALA A 158 2.55 -1.36 -1.07
C ALA A 158 2.39 -2.21 0.20
N ALA A 159 3.42 -2.96 0.61
CA ALA A 159 3.46 -3.64 1.91
C ALA A 159 4.90 -3.86 2.39
N ALA A 160 5.06 -4.09 3.70
CA ALA A 160 6.37 -4.36 4.31
C ALA A 160 6.89 -5.79 4.06
N THR A 161 6.03 -6.68 3.56
CA THR A 161 6.31 -8.11 3.38
C THR A 161 6.29 -8.55 1.92
N PHE A 162 6.78 -9.74 1.69
CA PHE A 162 6.69 -10.46 0.43
C PHE A 162 6.43 -11.94 0.70
N GLY A 163 5.84 -12.65 -0.26
CA GLY A 163 5.67 -14.11 -0.19
C GLY A 163 4.65 -14.59 0.84
N LEU A 164 3.83 -13.70 1.42
CA LEU A 164 2.67 -14.11 2.21
C LEU A 164 1.51 -14.40 1.23
N PRO A 165 0.94 -15.62 1.24
CA PRO A 165 0.00 -16.03 0.21
C PRO A 165 -1.40 -15.46 0.42
N GLU A 166 -2.05 -15.10 -0.70
CA GLU A 166 -3.50 -14.82 -0.77
C GLU A 166 -4.31 -16.12 -0.65
N SER A 167 -3.70 -17.26 -1.04
CA SER A 167 -4.28 -18.59 -0.91
C SER A 167 -3.31 -19.53 -0.20
N PRO A 168 -3.62 -20.05 1.00
CA PRO A 168 -2.73 -20.95 1.73
C PRO A 168 -2.33 -22.17 0.90
N GLY A 169 -1.01 -22.42 0.81
CA GLY A 169 -0.45 -23.51 0.00
C GLY A 169 -0.49 -23.30 -1.52
N GLY A 170 -1.02 -22.14 -1.97
CA GLY A 170 -1.16 -21.81 -3.38
C GLY A 170 0.00 -20.98 -3.96
N GLU A 171 -0.18 -20.54 -5.22
CA GLU A 171 0.83 -19.80 -5.98
C GLU A 171 0.72 -18.28 -5.89
N ARG A 172 -0.36 -17.76 -5.29
CA ARG A 172 -0.68 -16.34 -5.19
C ARG A 172 0.09 -15.70 -4.04
N ASN A 173 1.35 -15.42 -4.27
CA ASN A 173 2.21 -14.70 -3.33
C ASN A 173 3.18 -13.81 -4.10
N TRP A 174 3.30 -12.54 -3.67
CA TRP A 174 3.97 -11.50 -4.45
C TRP A 174 4.95 -10.70 -3.59
N ASP A 175 5.85 -9.98 -4.25
CA ASP A 175 6.72 -9.01 -3.57
C ASP A 175 6.11 -7.61 -3.65
N TYR A 176 5.64 -7.08 -2.52
CA TYR A 176 4.98 -5.78 -2.39
C TYR A 176 5.88 -4.67 -1.83
N ARG A 177 7.18 -4.90 -1.75
CA ARG A 177 8.15 -3.91 -1.25
C ARG A 177 8.53 -2.87 -2.31
N TYR A 178 7.61 -2.58 -3.23
CA TYR A 178 7.71 -1.61 -4.32
C TYR A 178 6.61 -0.56 -4.23
N THR A 179 6.78 0.53 -4.99
CA THR A 179 5.87 1.67 -5.00
C THR A 179 5.02 1.65 -6.26
N TRP A 180 3.72 1.47 -6.13
CA TRP A 180 2.74 1.56 -7.23
C TRP A 180 2.29 2.99 -7.47
N ILE A 181 2.21 3.38 -8.76
CA ILE A 181 1.65 4.69 -9.15
C ILE A 181 0.14 4.74 -8.87
N ARG A 182 -0.56 3.63 -9.01
CA ARG A 182 -1.98 3.48 -8.69
C ARG A 182 -2.35 4.00 -7.30
N ASP A 183 -1.51 3.77 -6.30
CA ASP A 183 -1.81 4.14 -4.93
C ASP A 183 -1.55 5.63 -4.63
N ALA A 184 -1.10 6.40 -5.65
CA ALA A 184 -0.64 7.78 -5.49
C ALA A 184 -1.73 8.74 -4.99
N SER A 185 -2.90 8.72 -5.61
CA SER A 185 -3.98 9.64 -5.26
C SER A 185 -4.50 9.38 -3.84
N PHE A 186 -4.69 8.12 -3.49
CA PHE A 186 -5.11 7.71 -2.15
C PHE A 186 -4.08 8.10 -1.08
N THR A 187 -2.78 7.91 -1.38
CA THR A 187 -1.69 8.27 -0.47
C THR A 187 -1.67 9.76 -0.17
N VAL A 188 -1.67 10.59 -1.23
CA VAL A 188 -1.70 12.05 -1.10
C VAL A 188 -2.95 12.51 -0.36
N TYR A 189 -4.12 11.96 -0.72
CA TYR A 189 -5.38 12.26 -0.07
C TYR A 189 -5.33 11.98 1.44
N ALA A 190 -4.88 10.79 1.83
CA ALA A 190 -4.83 10.38 3.23
C ALA A 190 -3.88 11.27 4.05
N PHE A 191 -2.64 11.47 3.58
CA PHE A 191 -1.67 12.28 4.30
C PHE A 191 -2.10 13.74 4.43
N MET A 192 -2.54 14.38 3.33
CA MET A 192 -3.00 15.77 3.39
C MET A 192 -4.21 15.92 4.29
N ARG A 193 -5.12 14.95 4.24
CA ARG A 193 -6.34 14.99 5.05
C ARG A 193 -6.06 14.88 6.54
N LEU A 194 -5.07 14.10 6.91
CA LEU A 194 -4.65 13.94 8.31
C LEU A 194 -3.69 15.01 8.80
N GLY A 195 -3.23 15.92 7.91
CA GLY A 195 -2.31 17.00 8.25
C GLY A 195 -0.83 16.68 8.05
N PHE A 196 -0.51 15.52 7.47
CA PHE A 196 0.87 15.09 7.17
C PHE A 196 1.33 15.63 5.81
N VAL A 197 1.42 16.95 5.71
CA VAL A 197 1.72 17.65 4.44
C VAL A 197 3.14 17.35 3.95
N GLU A 198 4.09 17.19 4.84
CA GLU A 198 5.49 16.85 4.53
C GLU A 198 5.61 15.52 3.79
N GLU A 199 4.89 14.47 4.26
CA GLU A 199 4.87 13.16 3.64
C GLU A 199 4.25 13.21 2.24
N ALA A 200 3.11 13.91 2.11
CA ALA A 200 2.46 14.10 0.82
C ALA A 200 3.36 14.83 -0.18
N ASN A 201 4.03 15.91 0.24
CA ASN A 201 4.96 16.65 -0.60
C ASN A 201 6.20 15.83 -0.96
N SER A 202 6.75 15.05 -0.03
CA SER A 202 7.90 14.17 -0.28
C SER A 202 7.56 13.10 -1.31
N TYR A 203 6.39 12.47 -1.17
CA TYR A 203 5.90 11.51 -2.15
C TYR A 203 5.70 12.16 -3.53
N MET A 204 5.11 13.35 -3.59
CA MET A 204 4.93 14.06 -4.87
C MET A 204 6.24 14.46 -5.52
N ARG A 205 7.28 14.83 -4.75
CA ARG A 205 8.63 15.08 -5.30
C ARG A 205 9.23 13.81 -5.91
N TRP A 206 9.09 12.69 -5.22
CA TRP A 206 9.52 11.40 -5.73
C TRP A 206 8.78 11.03 -7.03
N LEU A 207 7.46 11.17 -7.06
CA LEU A 207 6.60 10.89 -8.20
C LEU A 207 6.92 11.80 -9.40
N LYS A 208 7.14 13.09 -9.15
CA LYS A 208 7.57 14.04 -10.20
C LYS A 208 8.87 13.59 -10.88
N GLY A 209 9.82 13.06 -10.11
CA GLY A 209 11.05 12.49 -10.66
C GLY A 209 10.77 11.37 -11.67
N ARG A 210 9.82 10.48 -11.37
CA ARG A 210 9.45 9.36 -12.28
C ARG A 210 8.85 9.85 -13.60
N VAL A 211 7.97 10.85 -13.53
CA VAL A 211 7.41 11.47 -14.74
C VAL A 211 8.47 12.22 -15.54
N SER A 212 9.39 12.93 -14.88
CA SER A 212 10.47 13.67 -15.55
C SER A 212 11.50 12.76 -16.22
N ASP A 213 11.79 11.59 -15.65
CA ASP A 213 12.71 10.60 -16.22
C ASP A 213 12.19 10.05 -17.58
N CYS A 214 10.89 10.18 -17.82
CA CYS A 214 10.23 9.77 -19.08
C CYS A 214 10.24 10.89 -20.14
N CYS A 215 10.81 12.08 -19.86
CA CYS A 215 10.83 13.21 -20.78
C CYS A 215 11.59 12.88 -22.07
N GLY A 216 10.87 13.01 -23.23
CA GLY A 216 11.38 12.66 -24.56
C GLY A 216 10.85 11.32 -25.10
N GLN A 217 10.28 10.47 -24.25
CA GLN A 217 9.42 9.35 -24.61
C GLN A 217 8.22 9.32 -23.65
N PRO A 218 7.19 10.12 -23.87
CA PRO A 218 6.07 10.28 -22.94
C PRO A 218 5.22 9.02 -22.71
N THR A 219 5.55 7.92 -23.36
CA THR A 219 4.73 6.74 -23.50
C THR A 219 4.94 5.68 -22.41
N LYS A 220 5.86 5.85 -21.45
CA LYS A 220 6.14 4.75 -20.51
C LYS A 220 6.34 5.19 -19.06
N ILE A 221 5.26 5.67 -18.43
CA ILE A 221 5.21 5.64 -16.97
C ILE A 221 5.01 4.17 -16.59
N ASN A 222 5.95 3.60 -15.82
CA ASN A 222 5.79 2.24 -15.31
C ASN A 222 4.71 2.19 -14.23
N ILE A 223 4.10 1.03 -14.05
CA ILE A 223 3.06 0.80 -13.05
C ILE A 223 3.64 0.90 -11.63
N LEU A 224 4.84 0.35 -11.45
CA LEU A 224 5.55 0.34 -10.16
C LEU A 224 7.04 0.57 -10.32
N TYR A 225 7.67 0.96 -9.22
CA TYR A 225 9.10 1.32 -9.13
C TYR A 225 9.70 0.81 -7.82
N GLY A 226 11.02 0.62 -7.80
CA GLY A 226 11.76 0.56 -6.55
C GLY A 226 11.64 1.88 -5.77
N ILE A 227 11.85 1.86 -4.46
CA ILE A 227 11.82 3.08 -3.62
C ILE A 227 12.85 4.12 -4.08
N ASP A 228 13.97 3.67 -4.64
CA ASP A 228 15.04 4.46 -5.25
C ASP A 228 14.72 4.96 -6.67
N GLY A 229 13.59 4.54 -7.21
CA GLY A 229 13.10 4.90 -8.54
C GLY A 229 13.54 3.98 -9.67
N ARG A 230 14.23 2.87 -9.39
CA ARG A 230 14.58 1.89 -10.42
C ARG A 230 13.33 1.31 -11.07
N GLN A 231 13.41 1.10 -12.37
CA GLN A 231 12.29 0.69 -13.22
C GLN A 231 12.30 -0.82 -13.50
N GLN A 232 13.47 -1.44 -13.48
CA GLN A 232 13.64 -2.87 -13.78
C GLN A 232 13.51 -3.66 -12.48
N LEU A 233 12.47 -4.47 -12.37
CA LEU A 233 12.12 -5.25 -11.19
C LEU A 233 11.82 -6.71 -11.55
N PRO A 234 12.72 -7.40 -12.28
CA PRO A 234 12.46 -8.74 -12.78
C PRO A 234 12.12 -9.70 -11.63
N GLU A 235 11.08 -10.48 -11.83
CA GLU A 235 10.67 -11.52 -10.89
C GLU A 235 11.67 -12.68 -10.92
N THR A 236 12.08 -13.14 -9.76
CA THR A 236 12.98 -14.27 -9.58
C THR A 236 12.42 -15.20 -8.51
N THR A 237 12.41 -16.50 -8.76
CA THR A 237 11.98 -17.52 -7.80
C THR A 237 13.10 -17.89 -6.83
N LEU A 238 12.74 -18.17 -5.59
CA LEU A 238 13.60 -18.64 -4.51
C LEU A 238 13.25 -20.10 -4.18
N ASP A 239 13.62 -21.03 -5.06
CA ASP A 239 13.18 -22.44 -5.02
C ASP A 239 13.65 -23.19 -3.77
N HIS A 240 14.71 -22.70 -3.11
CA HIS A 240 15.26 -23.25 -1.86
C HIS A 240 14.44 -22.88 -0.62
N LEU A 241 13.46 -21.98 -0.73
CA LEU A 241 12.56 -21.60 0.35
C LEU A 241 11.25 -22.39 0.25
N SER A 242 10.75 -22.88 1.40
CA SER A 242 9.48 -23.62 1.44
C SER A 242 8.25 -22.74 1.23
N GLY A 243 8.37 -21.42 1.45
CA GLY A 243 7.24 -20.50 1.49
C GLY A 243 6.45 -20.58 2.79
N HIS A 244 5.62 -19.58 3.02
CA HIS A 244 4.73 -19.54 4.19
C HIS A 244 3.58 -20.54 4.00
N GLY A 245 3.45 -21.52 4.91
CA GLY A 245 2.43 -22.56 4.76
C GLY A 245 2.57 -23.38 3.47
N ASP A 246 3.82 -23.62 3.03
CA ASP A 246 4.19 -24.33 1.81
C ASP A 246 3.69 -23.67 0.50
N ALA A 247 3.32 -22.40 0.53
CA ALA A 247 2.92 -21.64 -0.64
C ALA A 247 4.11 -21.34 -1.55
N LYS A 248 4.04 -21.81 -2.80
CA LYS A 248 5.12 -21.71 -3.81
C LYS A 248 4.59 -21.20 -5.15
N PRO A 249 5.48 -20.58 -5.95
CA PRO A 249 6.88 -20.24 -5.70
C PRO A 249 7.02 -19.05 -4.73
N VAL A 250 8.14 -18.95 -3.99
CA VAL A 250 8.52 -17.72 -3.30
C VAL A 250 9.23 -16.81 -4.30
N ARG A 251 8.77 -15.55 -4.42
CA ARG A 251 9.25 -14.62 -5.44
C ARG A 251 9.87 -13.38 -4.83
N VAL A 252 10.89 -12.84 -5.47
CA VAL A 252 11.41 -11.48 -5.28
C VAL A 252 11.40 -10.78 -6.63
N GLY A 253 11.19 -9.46 -6.63
CA GLY A 253 10.84 -8.76 -7.87
C GLY A 253 9.34 -8.84 -8.13
N ASN A 254 8.86 -8.15 -9.17
CA ASN A 254 7.44 -8.17 -9.52
C ASN A 254 7.28 -7.86 -11.02
N GLU A 255 6.83 -8.84 -11.79
CA GLU A 255 6.67 -8.74 -13.26
C GLU A 255 5.63 -7.70 -13.71
N ALA A 256 4.76 -7.22 -12.81
CA ALA A 256 3.83 -6.16 -13.15
C ALA A 256 4.54 -4.87 -13.61
N PHE A 257 5.85 -4.70 -13.34
CA PHE A 257 6.61 -3.52 -13.78
C PHE A 257 6.61 -3.31 -15.31
N ASP A 258 6.44 -4.37 -16.11
CA ASP A 258 6.42 -4.30 -17.58
C ASP A 258 5.01 -4.41 -18.20
N GLN A 259 3.97 -4.52 -17.37
CA GLN A 259 2.58 -4.55 -17.82
C GLN A 259 2.10 -3.16 -18.30
N ILE A 260 0.98 -3.15 -19.02
CA ILE A 260 0.26 -1.94 -19.42
C ILE A 260 -1.00 -1.83 -18.56
N GLN A 261 -1.13 -0.72 -17.83
CA GLN A 261 -2.33 -0.37 -17.07
C GLN A 261 -2.67 1.10 -17.33
N LEU A 262 -3.86 1.35 -17.84
CA LEU A 262 -4.27 2.70 -18.23
C LEU A 262 -4.82 3.52 -17.05
N ASP A 263 -5.11 2.89 -15.93
CA ASP A 263 -5.58 3.55 -14.71
C ASP A 263 -4.53 4.47 -14.07
N ILE A 264 -3.23 4.14 -14.20
CA ILE A 264 -2.14 4.91 -13.61
C ILE A 264 -2.15 6.40 -14.00
N TYR A 265 -2.61 6.72 -15.20
CA TYR A 265 -2.71 8.10 -15.67
C TYR A 265 -3.77 8.88 -14.88
N GLY A 266 -4.89 8.25 -14.56
CA GLY A 266 -5.95 8.83 -13.75
C GLY A 266 -5.53 9.04 -12.31
N GLU A 267 -4.87 8.04 -11.72
CA GLU A 267 -4.36 8.11 -10.34
C GLU A 267 -3.31 9.21 -10.20
N LEU A 268 -2.36 9.29 -11.13
CA LEU A 268 -1.37 10.36 -11.18
C LEU A 268 -2.03 11.73 -11.27
N MET A 269 -2.99 11.90 -12.18
CA MET A 269 -3.66 13.18 -12.41
C MET A 269 -4.54 13.60 -11.24
N ASP A 270 -5.17 12.66 -10.56
CA ASP A 270 -5.95 12.94 -9.35
C ASP A 270 -5.03 13.36 -8.19
N ALA A 271 -3.87 12.71 -8.02
CA ALA A 271 -2.84 13.12 -7.07
C ALA A 271 -2.34 14.56 -7.33
N VAL A 272 -2.00 14.89 -8.58
CA VAL A 272 -1.58 16.24 -9.00
C VAL A 272 -2.68 17.26 -8.70
N TYR A 273 -3.94 16.94 -9.02
CA TYR A 273 -5.09 17.80 -8.74
C TYR A 273 -5.26 18.06 -7.24
N LEU A 274 -5.14 17.02 -6.40
CA LEU A 274 -5.28 17.12 -4.95
C LEU A 274 -4.18 18.00 -4.34
N VAL A 275 -2.92 17.78 -4.72
CA VAL A 275 -1.80 18.61 -4.22
C VAL A 275 -1.97 20.07 -4.63
N ASN A 276 -2.31 20.33 -5.88
CA ASN A 276 -2.53 21.72 -6.32
C ASN A 276 -3.74 22.36 -5.63
N LYS A 277 -4.73 21.59 -5.18
CA LYS A 277 -5.92 22.10 -4.51
C LYS A 277 -5.68 22.41 -3.03
N TYR A 278 -4.91 21.59 -2.33
CA TYR A 278 -4.75 21.61 -0.88
C TYR A 278 -3.32 21.85 -0.38
N GLY A 279 -2.33 21.76 -1.26
CA GLY A 279 -0.92 21.98 -0.98
C GLY A 279 -0.32 23.06 -1.87
N GLU A 280 0.84 22.77 -2.45
CA GLU A 280 1.58 23.71 -3.28
C GLU A 280 0.99 23.82 -4.69
N ALA A 281 1.06 25.03 -5.25
CA ALA A 281 0.66 25.26 -6.64
C ALA A 281 1.60 24.54 -7.61
N ILE A 282 1.02 24.00 -8.70
CA ILE A 282 1.81 23.36 -9.74
C ILE A 282 2.77 24.35 -10.39
N SER A 283 4.03 23.95 -10.58
CA SER A 283 5.04 24.75 -11.30
C SER A 283 4.79 24.75 -12.81
N HIS A 284 5.40 25.69 -13.52
CA HIS A 284 5.34 25.73 -15.00
C HIS A 284 5.83 24.41 -15.65
N GLU A 285 6.93 23.87 -15.17
CA GLU A 285 7.47 22.58 -15.62
C GLU A 285 6.51 21.43 -15.31
N GLY A 286 5.99 21.37 -14.08
CA GLY A 286 4.99 20.37 -13.68
C GLY A 286 3.74 20.44 -14.54
N TRP A 287 3.32 21.66 -14.95
CA TRP A 287 2.21 21.81 -15.85
C TRP A 287 2.48 21.26 -17.25
N LYS A 288 3.67 21.48 -17.81
CA LYS A 288 4.07 20.88 -19.09
C LYS A 288 3.94 19.36 -19.07
N HIS A 289 4.50 18.71 -18.04
CA HIS A 289 4.38 17.26 -17.89
C HIS A 289 2.92 16.81 -17.72
N THR A 290 2.11 17.60 -17.02
CA THR A 290 0.67 17.32 -16.87
C THR A 290 -0.05 17.36 -18.22
N VAL A 291 0.30 18.32 -19.10
CA VAL A 291 -0.24 18.40 -20.46
C VAL A 291 0.18 17.17 -21.28
N GLU A 292 1.46 16.78 -21.23
CA GLU A 292 1.96 15.59 -21.93
C GLU A 292 1.22 14.32 -21.52
N VAL A 293 0.99 14.13 -20.20
CA VAL A 293 0.23 13.01 -19.66
C VAL A 293 -1.22 13.02 -20.16
N ALA A 294 -1.89 14.17 -20.12
CA ALA A 294 -3.27 14.29 -20.59
C ALA A 294 -3.40 14.07 -22.11
N ASP A 295 -2.44 14.57 -22.89
CA ASP A 295 -2.38 14.35 -24.34
C ASP A 295 -2.14 12.87 -24.68
N GLN A 296 -1.27 12.19 -23.91
CA GLN A 296 -1.06 10.75 -24.03
C GLN A 296 -2.36 9.97 -23.79
N VAL A 297 -3.13 10.32 -22.76
CA VAL A 297 -4.43 9.69 -22.49
C VAL A 297 -5.38 9.83 -23.68
N CYS A 298 -5.39 10.98 -24.37
CA CYS A 298 -6.21 11.17 -25.57
C CYS A 298 -5.86 10.19 -26.71
N GLU A 299 -4.64 9.65 -26.72
CA GLU A 299 -4.18 8.72 -27.77
C GLU A 299 -4.41 7.25 -27.40
N ILE A 300 -4.30 6.92 -26.11
CA ILE A 300 -4.26 5.51 -25.67
C ILE A 300 -5.52 5.02 -24.97
N TRP A 301 -6.45 5.88 -24.58
CA TRP A 301 -7.59 5.55 -23.72
C TRP A 301 -8.41 4.34 -24.18
N ASN A 302 -8.46 4.04 -25.47
CA ASN A 302 -9.23 2.93 -26.04
C ASN A 302 -8.41 1.65 -26.26
N GLN A 303 -7.17 1.58 -25.77
CA GLN A 303 -6.37 0.37 -25.83
C GLN A 303 -6.86 -0.66 -24.79
N LYS A 304 -6.51 -1.92 -25.03
CA LYS A 304 -6.65 -2.98 -24.04
C LYS A 304 -5.50 -2.92 -23.05
N ASP A 305 -5.75 -3.37 -21.83
CA ASP A 305 -4.74 -3.48 -20.79
C ASP A 305 -5.00 -4.70 -19.89
N VAL A 306 -4.29 -4.80 -18.76
CA VAL A 306 -4.46 -5.89 -17.79
C VAL A 306 -5.33 -5.48 -16.59
N GLY A 307 -5.81 -4.23 -16.55
CA GLY A 307 -6.65 -3.69 -15.49
C GLY A 307 -5.96 -3.51 -14.15
N ILE A 308 -6.69 -2.96 -13.19
CA ILE A 308 -6.20 -2.63 -11.83
C ILE A 308 -5.66 -3.86 -11.06
N TRP A 309 -6.19 -5.05 -11.35
CA TRP A 309 -5.84 -6.28 -10.62
C TRP A 309 -4.67 -7.05 -11.24
N GLU A 310 -3.98 -6.46 -12.23
CA GLU A 310 -2.74 -7.03 -12.80
C GLU A 310 -2.95 -8.43 -13.39
N MET A 311 -4.08 -8.58 -14.13
CA MET A 311 -4.48 -9.87 -14.70
C MET A 311 -3.33 -10.50 -15.50
N ARG A 312 -3.07 -11.79 -15.29
CA ARG A 312 -2.06 -12.57 -16.03
C ARG A 312 -2.63 -13.27 -17.26
N GLY A 313 -3.92 -13.05 -17.55
CA GLY A 313 -4.63 -13.57 -18.71
C GLY A 313 -4.57 -12.64 -19.94
N GLU A 314 -5.61 -12.70 -20.76
CA GLU A 314 -5.73 -11.83 -21.93
C GLU A 314 -6.02 -10.38 -21.54
N GLN A 315 -5.50 -9.43 -22.31
CA GLN A 315 -5.81 -8.02 -22.16
C GLN A 315 -7.24 -7.72 -22.64
N HIS A 316 -7.94 -6.91 -21.85
CA HIS A 316 -9.31 -6.49 -22.12
C HIS A 316 -9.47 -4.96 -22.09
N HIS A 317 -10.63 -4.49 -22.52
CA HIS A 317 -11.07 -3.13 -22.26
C HIS A 317 -11.77 -3.12 -20.89
N PHE A 318 -11.03 -2.79 -19.83
CA PHE A 318 -11.59 -2.75 -18.49
C PHE A 318 -12.37 -1.45 -18.20
N LEU A 319 -13.48 -1.56 -17.49
CA LEU A 319 -14.26 -0.41 -17.02
C LEU A 319 -13.41 0.54 -16.18
N HIS A 320 -12.65 0.00 -15.22
CA HIS A 320 -11.81 0.81 -14.34
C HIS A 320 -10.75 1.61 -15.12
N SER A 321 -10.09 1.00 -16.07
CA SER A 321 -9.11 1.66 -16.95
C SER A 321 -9.75 2.82 -17.74
N ARG A 322 -10.95 2.61 -18.29
CA ARG A 322 -11.74 3.68 -18.94
C ARG A 322 -12.09 4.80 -17.96
N LEU A 323 -12.58 4.43 -16.78
CA LEU A 323 -12.93 5.35 -15.71
C LEU A 323 -11.75 6.26 -15.37
N MET A 324 -10.57 5.69 -15.18
CA MET A 324 -9.40 6.45 -14.79
C MET A 324 -8.82 7.29 -15.91
N CYS A 325 -8.93 6.88 -17.17
CA CYS A 325 -8.66 7.76 -18.32
C CYS A 325 -9.61 8.98 -18.34
N TRP A 326 -10.90 8.79 -18.04
CA TRP A 326 -11.85 9.89 -17.88
C TRP A 326 -11.44 10.82 -16.73
N VAL A 327 -11.04 10.25 -15.58
CA VAL A 327 -10.56 11.01 -14.41
C VAL A 327 -9.35 11.86 -14.78
N ALA A 328 -8.38 11.30 -15.51
CA ALA A 328 -7.20 12.04 -15.94
C ALA A 328 -7.57 13.34 -16.68
N LEU A 329 -8.44 13.25 -17.68
CA LEU A 329 -8.86 14.40 -18.47
C LEU A 329 -9.75 15.36 -17.66
N ASP A 330 -10.66 14.85 -16.82
CA ASP A 330 -11.50 15.69 -15.95
C ASP A 330 -10.65 16.53 -14.99
N ARG A 331 -9.63 15.91 -14.36
CA ARG A 331 -8.72 16.62 -13.45
C ARG A 331 -7.82 17.61 -14.17
N ALA A 332 -7.30 17.27 -15.35
CA ALA A 332 -6.52 18.19 -16.19
C ALA A 332 -7.33 19.43 -16.58
N ILE A 333 -8.55 19.25 -17.08
CA ILE A 333 -9.47 20.33 -17.46
C ILE A 333 -9.80 21.22 -16.26
N ARG A 334 -10.15 20.63 -15.11
CA ARG A 334 -10.46 21.38 -13.88
C ARG A 334 -9.26 22.18 -13.39
N LEU A 335 -8.07 21.59 -13.42
CA LEU A 335 -6.84 22.26 -13.00
C LEU A 335 -6.50 23.43 -13.92
N ALA A 336 -6.53 23.21 -15.24
CA ALA A 336 -6.30 24.24 -16.24
C ALA A 336 -7.29 25.41 -16.11
N SER A 337 -8.59 25.10 -15.99
CA SER A 337 -9.64 26.12 -15.81
C SER A 337 -9.48 26.92 -14.53
N LYS A 338 -9.22 26.25 -13.40
CA LYS A 338 -9.09 26.88 -12.07
C LYS A 338 -7.88 27.81 -11.97
N ARG A 339 -6.79 27.49 -12.67
CA ARG A 339 -5.52 28.24 -12.61
C ARG A 339 -5.26 29.07 -13.86
N SER A 340 -6.20 29.13 -14.81
CA SER A 340 -6.05 29.82 -16.10
C SER A 340 -4.79 29.39 -16.83
N LEU A 341 -4.49 28.07 -16.85
CA LEU A 341 -3.32 27.50 -17.48
C LEU A 341 -3.63 27.20 -18.96
N PRO A 342 -2.65 27.35 -19.86
CA PRO A 342 -2.84 27.03 -21.28
C PRO A 342 -3.04 25.54 -21.47
N ALA A 343 -4.09 25.12 -22.18
CA ALA A 343 -4.44 23.74 -22.42
C ALA A 343 -5.21 23.55 -23.75
N PRO A 344 -5.08 22.39 -24.41
CA PRO A 344 -5.87 22.05 -25.59
C PRO A 344 -7.29 21.59 -25.18
N PHE A 345 -8.06 22.49 -24.56
CA PHE A 345 -9.37 22.21 -23.96
C PHE A 345 -10.33 21.46 -24.89
N ALA A 346 -10.40 21.84 -26.15
CA ALA A 346 -11.32 21.22 -27.12
C ALA A 346 -11.01 19.73 -27.30
N ARG A 347 -9.72 19.36 -27.44
CA ARG A 347 -9.27 17.97 -27.59
C ARG A 347 -9.57 17.18 -26.34
N TRP A 348 -9.20 17.70 -25.17
CA TRP A 348 -9.40 17.01 -23.90
C TRP A 348 -10.88 16.80 -23.57
N ASP A 349 -11.71 17.82 -23.78
CA ASP A 349 -13.14 17.71 -23.52
C ASP A 349 -13.82 16.75 -24.50
N GLN A 350 -13.49 16.81 -25.80
CA GLN A 350 -14.00 15.87 -26.79
C GLN A 350 -13.66 14.42 -26.43
N THR A 351 -12.40 14.16 -26.04
CA THR A 351 -11.97 12.81 -25.62
C THR A 351 -12.65 12.39 -24.33
N ARG A 352 -12.75 13.28 -23.34
CA ARG A 352 -13.47 13.00 -22.09
C ARG A 352 -14.93 12.61 -22.32
N GLN A 353 -15.62 13.31 -23.22
CA GLN A 353 -16.99 12.98 -23.61
C GLN A 353 -17.08 11.65 -24.37
N ALA A 354 -16.12 11.35 -25.22
CA ALA A 354 -16.05 10.06 -25.91
C ALA A 354 -15.88 8.91 -24.93
N ILE A 355 -14.99 9.04 -23.93
CA ILE A 355 -14.80 8.02 -22.88
C ILE A 355 -16.08 7.88 -22.04
N TYR A 356 -16.74 9.00 -21.70
CA TYR A 356 -18.00 8.97 -20.97
C TYR A 356 -19.07 8.18 -21.72
N ALA A 357 -19.25 8.47 -23.01
CA ALA A 357 -20.22 7.77 -23.87
C ALA A 357 -19.86 6.28 -24.02
N ASP A 358 -18.56 5.95 -24.18
CA ASP A 358 -18.07 4.58 -24.28
C ASP A 358 -18.41 3.75 -23.02
N ILE A 359 -18.19 4.32 -21.83
CA ILE A 359 -18.52 3.64 -20.57
C ILE A 359 -20.01 3.31 -20.50
N TRP A 360 -20.88 4.26 -20.82
CA TRP A 360 -22.32 4.03 -20.76
C TRP A 360 -22.84 3.06 -21.84
N SER A 361 -22.23 3.04 -23.01
CA SER A 361 -22.67 2.21 -24.14
C SER A 361 -22.14 0.78 -24.06
N ASN A 362 -20.94 0.57 -23.52
CA ASN A 362 -20.24 -0.71 -23.63
C ASN A 362 -20.08 -1.45 -22.30
N PHE A 363 -20.31 -0.78 -21.17
CA PHE A 363 -20.12 -1.40 -19.84
C PHE A 363 -21.39 -1.40 -19.00
N TRP A 364 -22.44 -0.67 -19.36
CA TRP A 364 -23.76 -0.84 -18.77
C TRP A 364 -24.48 -2.01 -19.44
N ASN A 365 -24.81 -3.04 -18.68
CA ASN A 365 -25.56 -4.19 -19.17
C ASN A 365 -27.05 -4.02 -18.82
N GLU A 366 -27.88 -3.73 -19.83
CA GLU A 366 -29.33 -3.50 -19.64
C GLU A 366 -30.07 -4.74 -19.11
N GLU A 367 -29.69 -5.94 -19.55
CA GLU A 367 -30.32 -7.19 -19.12
C GLU A 367 -30.03 -7.48 -17.65
N ARG A 368 -28.78 -7.25 -17.22
CA ARG A 368 -28.33 -7.47 -15.84
C ARG A 368 -28.67 -6.32 -14.91
N GLY A 369 -28.88 -5.13 -15.45
CA GLY A 369 -29.14 -3.91 -14.69
C GLY A 369 -27.94 -3.43 -13.88
N HIS A 370 -26.70 -3.73 -14.30
CA HIS A 370 -25.48 -3.27 -13.63
C HIS A 370 -24.31 -3.07 -14.60
N PHE A 371 -23.30 -2.33 -14.16
CA PHE A 371 -22.02 -2.26 -14.88
C PHE A 371 -21.29 -3.59 -14.85
N VAL A 372 -20.42 -3.83 -15.85
CA VAL A 372 -19.62 -5.04 -16.01
C VAL A 372 -18.12 -4.72 -15.99
N GLN A 373 -17.31 -5.70 -15.59
CA GLN A 373 -15.85 -5.58 -15.38
C GLN A 373 -15.11 -5.12 -16.64
N HIS A 374 -15.36 -5.77 -17.76
CA HIS A 374 -14.77 -5.44 -19.05
C HIS A 374 -15.78 -5.57 -20.17
N MET A 375 -15.49 -4.97 -21.32
CA MET A 375 -16.37 -5.00 -22.49
C MET A 375 -16.70 -6.44 -22.89
N GLY A 376 -17.99 -6.74 -23.04
CA GLY A 376 -18.50 -8.07 -23.36
C GLY A 376 -18.58 -9.07 -22.21
N SER A 377 -18.16 -8.67 -20.99
CA SER A 377 -18.31 -9.48 -19.77
C SER A 377 -19.72 -9.39 -19.19
N THR A 378 -20.03 -10.30 -18.27
CA THR A 378 -21.18 -10.20 -17.36
C THR A 378 -20.74 -10.13 -15.89
N ALA A 379 -19.43 -10.16 -15.64
CA ALA A 379 -18.85 -10.18 -14.30
C ALA A 379 -18.92 -8.81 -13.61
N LEU A 380 -19.13 -8.84 -12.30
CA LEU A 380 -18.96 -7.70 -11.41
C LEU A 380 -17.51 -7.59 -10.96
N ASP A 381 -17.09 -6.36 -10.59
CA ASP A 381 -15.76 -6.06 -10.11
C ASP A 381 -15.82 -5.04 -8.96
N GLY A 382 -15.04 -5.28 -7.91
CA GLY A 382 -14.93 -4.40 -6.75
C GLY A 382 -14.40 -3.00 -7.08
N SER A 383 -13.62 -2.83 -8.15
CA SER A 383 -13.13 -1.53 -8.60
C SER A 383 -14.25 -0.57 -9.06
N MET A 384 -15.43 -1.11 -9.42
CA MET A 384 -16.61 -0.29 -9.70
C MET A 384 -17.00 0.61 -8.54
N LEU A 385 -16.69 0.20 -7.30
CA LEU A 385 -16.92 1.02 -6.11
C LEU A 385 -16.22 2.37 -6.18
N LEU A 386 -15.19 2.52 -7.00
CA LEU A 386 -14.51 3.79 -7.20
C LEU A 386 -15.29 4.80 -8.05
N MET A 387 -16.27 4.38 -8.85
CA MET A 387 -17.03 5.27 -9.75
C MET A 387 -17.63 6.51 -9.05
N PRO A 388 -18.36 6.40 -7.91
CA PRO A 388 -18.85 7.57 -7.19
C PRO A 388 -17.77 8.26 -6.36
N LEU A 389 -16.68 7.58 -5.98
CA LEU A 389 -15.59 8.15 -5.22
C LEU A 389 -14.83 9.17 -6.06
N VAL A 390 -14.54 8.84 -7.33
CA VAL A 390 -13.91 9.74 -8.30
C VAL A 390 -14.89 10.70 -8.99
N ARG A 391 -16.18 10.62 -8.64
CA ARG A 391 -17.27 11.50 -9.14
C ARG A 391 -17.60 11.33 -10.63
N PHE A 392 -17.41 10.17 -11.15
CA PHE A 392 -17.88 9.84 -12.50
C PHE A 392 -19.42 9.75 -12.54
N VAL A 393 -20.00 9.14 -11.52
CA VAL A 393 -21.45 8.95 -11.35
C VAL A 393 -21.89 9.50 -10.00
N ALA A 394 -23.12 10.02 -9.92
CA ALA A 394 -23.72 10.39 -8.64
C ALA A 394 -23.98 9.13 -7.81
N ALA A 395 -23.64 9.18 -6.51
CA ALA A 395 -23.86 8.04 -5.61
C ALA A 395 -25.36 7.68 -5.41
N THR A 396 -26.27 8.53 -5.89
CA THR A 396 -27.74 8.35 -5.87
C THR A 396 -28.31 8.07 -7.27
N ASP A 397 -27.48 7.94 -8.30
CA ASP A 397 -27.95 7.56 -9.65
C ASP A 397 -28.59 6.16 -9.59
N PRO A 398 -29.78 5.95 -10.15
CA PRO A 398 -30.48 4.67 -10.09
C PRO A 398 -29.68 3.49 -10.66
N ARG A 399 -28.92 3.71 -11.76
CA ARG A 399 -28.09 2.66 -12.36
C ARG A 399 -26.90 2.32 -11.48
N TRP A 400 -26.31 3.34 -10.83
CA TRP A 400 -25.27 3.10 -9.84
C TRP A 400 -25.81 2.34 -8.62
N LEU A 401 -26.97 2.72 -8.09
CA LEU A 401 -27.60 2.02 -6.96
C LEU A 401 -27.91 0.56 -7.31
N SER A 402 -28.38 0.29 -8.52
CA SER A 402 -28.57 -1.07 -9.02
C SER A 402 -27.25 -1.87 -9.07
N THR A 403 -26.15 -1.23 -9.52
CA THR A 403 -24.81 -1.85 -9.51
C THR A 403 -24.33 -2.12 -8.08
N LEU A 404 -24.52 -1.18 -7.16
CA LEU A 404 -24.16 -1.35 -5.74
C LEU A 404 -24.93 -2.51 -5.09
N GLU A 405 -26.24 -2.66 -5.43
CA GLU A 405 -27.05 -3.79 -4.97
C GLU A 405 -26.54 -5.11 -5.56
N ALA A 406 -26.18 -5.14 -6.84
CA ALA A 406 -25.61 -6.32 -7.48
C ALA A 406 -24.25 -6.74 -6.84
N ILE A 407 -23.37 -5.78 -6.57
CA ILE A 407 -22.13 -6.01 -5.83
C ILE A 407 -22.43 -6.58 -4.44
N GLN A 408 -23.38 -5.98 -3.70
CA GLN A 408 -23.79 -6.47 -2.40
C GLN A 408 -24.24 -7.93 -2.42
N LYS A 409 -25.05 -8.32 -3.41
CA LYS A 409 -25.56 -9.69 -3.53
C LYS A 409 -24.49 -10.71 -3.93
N SER A 410 -23.53 -10.29 -4.76
CA SER A 410 -22.60 -11.21 -5.41
C SER A 410 -21.20 -11.21 -4.80
N LEU A 411 -20.67 -10.04 -4.42
CA LEU A 411 -19.29 -9.89 -3.97
C LEU A 411 -19.15 -9.68 -2.45
N VAL A 412 -20.23 -9.41 -1.71
CA VAL A 412 -20.15 -9.17 -0.27
C VAL A 412 -20.48 -10.43 0.52
N ARG A 413 -19.64 -10.75 1.50
CA ARG A 413 -19.84 -11.80 2.51
C ARG A 413 -19.41 -11.26 3.87
N ASP A 414 -20.32 -11.21 4.84
CA ASP A 414 -20.03 -10.73 6.20
C ASP A 414 -19.32 -9.37 6.26
N GLY A 415 -19.74 -8.42 5.40
CA GLY A 415 -19.13 -7.09 5.25
C GLY A 415 -17.83 -7.06 4.46
N MET A 416 -17.23 -8.19 4.18
CA MET A 416 -16.02 -8.33 3.37
C MET A 416 -16.37 -8.41 1.88
N VAL A 417 -15.61 -7.71 1.02
CA VAL A 417 -15.90 -7.58 -0.41
C VAL A 417 -14.81 -8.22 -1.25
N TYR A 418 -15.16 -9.17 -2.08
CA TYR A 418 -14.27 -9.79 -3.06
C TYR A 418 -13.99 -8.84 -4.23
N ARG A 419 -12.79 -8.89 -4.80
CA ARG A 419 -12.44 -8.14 -6.03
C ARG A 419 -13.37 -8.55 -7.18
N TYR A 420 -13.54 -9.83 -7.37
CA TYR A 420 -14.39 -10.51 -8.37
C TYR A 420 -14.68 -11.94 -7.89
N ARG A 421 -15.54 -12.66 -8.61
CA ARG A 421 -15.80 -14.08 -8.34
C ARG A 421 -14.92 -14.93 -9.24
N ASN A 422 -14.10 -15.76 -8.63
CA ASN A 422 -13.18 -16.68 -9.33
C ASN A 422 -13.68 -18.14 -9.32
N ASP A 423 -14.99 -18.34 -9.10
CA ASP A 423 -15.58 -19.68 -8.86
C ASP A 423 -15.61 -20.54 -10.14
N ASP A 424 -15.75 -19.92 -11.33
CA ASP A 424 -16.06 -20.61 -12.57
C ASP A 424 -15.12 -20.30 -13.77
N SER A 425 -14.21 -19.34 -13.67
CA SER A 425 -13.50 -18.87 -14.87
C SER A 425 -12.14 -18.30 -14.56
N GLN A 426 -11.15 -18.81 -14.10
CA GLN A 426 -9.76 -18.27 -14.02
C GLN A 426 -9.61 -16.87 -14.68
N ILE A 427 -10.47 -15.91 -14.23
CA ILE A 427 -10.61 -14.57 -14.84
C ILE A 427 -9.25 -13.85 -14.88
N ASP A 428 -8.41 -14.10 -13.89
CA ASP A 428 -7.10 -13.47 -13.71
C ASP A 428 -5.92 -14.29 -14.28
N GLY A 429 -6.19 -15.47 -14.84
CA GLY A 429 -5.16 -16.37 -15.39
C GLY A 429 -4.37 -17.14 -14.32
N LEU A 430 -4.80 -17.14 -13.06
CA LEU A 430 -4.14 -17.83 -11.93
C LEU A 430 -5.01 -18.95 -11.38
N GLN A 431 -4.38 -19.96 -10.77
CA GLN A 431 -5.09 -21.05 -10.13
C GLN A 431 -5.46 -20.73 -8.67
N GLY A 432 -6.49 -21.44 -8.16
CA GLY A 432 -6.94 -21.31 -6.78
C GLY A 432 -7.95 -20.19 -6.58
N THR A 433 -8.33 -20.02 -5.32
CA THR A 433 -9.25 -18.95 -4.87
C THR A 433 -8.45 -17.91 -4.10
N GLU A 434 -8.97 -16.70 -4.02
CA GLU A 434 -8.46 -15.64 -3.19
C GLU A 434 -9.44 -15.27 -2.08
N GLY A 435 -9.01 -14.45 -1.13
CA GLY A 435 -9.84 -13.90 -0.07
C GLY A 435 -10.66 -12.69 -0.51
N ALA A 436 -11.42 -12.13 0.43
CA ALA A 436 -12.06 -10.84 0.25
C ALA A 436 -11.04 -9.71 0.40
N PHE A 437 -11.08 -8.73 -0.51
CA PHE A 437 -10.09 -7.66 -0.59
C PHE A 437 -10.41 -6.53 0.40
N THR A 438 -9.48 -6.28 1.31
CA THR A 438 -9.69 -5.33 2.43
C THR A 438 -10.04 -3.93 1.94
N ALA A 439 -9.34 -3.40 0.94
CA ALA A 439 -9.61 -2.07 0.41
C ALA A 439 -11.01 -1.96 -0.23
N CYS A 440 -11.45 -2.96 -0.99
CA CYS A 440 -12.81 -3.01 -1.55
C CYS A 440 -13.87 -2.97 -0.46
N SER A 441 -13.62 -3.61 0.68
CA SER A 441 -14.55 -3.62 1.81
C SER A 441 -14.73 -2.21 2.40
N PHE A 442 -13.66 -1.44 2.53
CA PHE A 442 -13.75 -0.03 2.97
C PHE A 442 -14.34 0.89 1.88
N TRP A 443 -14.06 0.66 0.60
CA TRP A 443 -14.72 1.41 -0.49
C TRP A 443 -16.23 1.15 -0.50
N TYR A 444 -16.66 -0.07 -0.22
CA TYR A 444 -18.08 -0.41 -0.11
C TYR A 444 -18.77 0.38 1.01
N VAL A 445 -18.14 0.47 2.19
CA VAL A 445 -18.64 1.30 3.30
C VAL A 445 -18.80 2.77 2.86
N GLU A 446 -17.81 3.32 2.17
CA GLU A 446 -17.89 4.70 1.70
C GLU A 446 -19.00 4.88 0.66
N CYS A 447 -19.19 3.91 -0.25
CA CYS A 447 -20.29 3.90 -1.23
C CYS A 447 -21.67 3.87 -0.55
N LEU A 448 -21.85 3.03 0.46
CA LEU A 448 -23.10 3.00 1.26
C LEU A 448 -23.39 4.35 1.91
N ALA A 449 -22.37 4.95 2.55
CA ALA A 449 -22.51 6.26 3.19
C ALA A 449 -22.82 7.37 2.17
N ARG A 450 -22.23 7.33 0.97
CA ARG A 450 -22.50 8.28 -0.13
C ARG A 450 -23.91 8.07 -0.72
N ALA A 451 -24.39 6.85 -0.79
CA ALA A 451 -25.76 6.50 -1.22
C ALA A 451 -26.84 6.84 -0.19
N GLY A 452 -26.46 7.38 0.99
CA GLY A 452 -27.39 7.72 2.06
C GLY A 452 -27.74 6.57 3.02
N GLN A 453 -27.15 5.38 2.83
CA GLN A 453 -27.34 4.20 3.70
C GLN A 453 -26.37 4.29 4.91
N VAL A 454 -26.42 5.39 5.65
CA VAL A 454 -25.41 5.75 6.66
C VAL A 454 -25.37 4.76 7.83
N GLU A 455 -26.54 4.30 8.30
CA GLU A 455 -26.64 3.34 9.40
C GLU A 455 -26.02 2.00 9.02
N LYS A 456 -26.31 1.51 7.81
CA LYS A 456 -25.71 0.29 7.28
C LYS A 456 -24.19 0.45 7.11
N ALA A 457 -23.75 1.57 6.53
CA ALA A 457 -22.31 1.87 6.41
C ALA A 457 -21.61 1.86 7.76
N HIS A 458 -22.25 2.38 8.81
CA HIS A 458 -21.70 2.39 10.17
C HIS A 458 -21.54 0.96 10.72
N LEU A 459 -22.57 0.12 10.58
CA LEU A 459 -22.52 -1.27 11.05
C LEU A 459 -21.43 -2.08 10.33
N GLU A 460 -21.35 -1.96 9.00
CA GLU A 460 -20.33 -2.63 8.19
C GLU A 460 -18.92 -2.14 8.56
N PHE A 461 -18.74 -0.83 8.80
CA PHE A 461 -17.45 -0.27 9.21
C PHE A 461 -17.01 -0.81 10.57
N GLU A 462 -17.91 -0.81 11.58
CA GLU A 462 -17.61 -1.36 12.91
C GLU A 462 -17.28 -2.86 12.85
N GLN A 463 -17.90 -3.60 11.95
CA GLN A 463 -17.58 -5.00 11.72
C GLN A 463 -16.17 -5.16 11.13
N LEU A 464 -15.84 -4.37 10.10
CA LEU A 464 -14.50 -4.40 9.48
C LEU A 464 -13.39 -4.03 10.48
N LEU A 465 -13.65 -3.12 11.42
CA LEU A 465 -12.68 -2.79 12.46
C LEU A 465 -12.29 -3.97 13.36
N ARG A 466 -13.19 -4.93 13.54
CA ARG A 466 -12.93 -6.15 14.34
C ARG A 466 -12.01 -7.14 13.64
N TYR A 467 -11.84 -7.02 12.32
CA TYR A 467 -10.96 -7.88 11.54
C TYR A 467 -9.50 -7.44 11.55
N ALA A 468 -9.20 -6.28 12.17
CA ALA A 468 -7.81 -5.89 12.42
C ALA A 468 -7.09 -6.92 13.28
N ASN A 469 -5.78 -7.11 13.05
CA ASN A 469 -4.98 -7.93 13.97
C ASN A 469 -4.83 -7.22 15.35
N PRO A 470 -4.27 -7.88 16.37
CA PRO A 470 -4.12 -7.28 17.70
C PRO A 470 -3.32 -5.97 17.75
N LEU A 471 -2.56 -5.66 16.70
CA LEU A 471 -1.82 -4.38 16.55
C LEU A 471 -2.62 -3.31 15.79
N GLY A 472 -3.84 -3.61 15.37
CA GLY A 472 -4.67 -2.71 14.56
C GLY A 472 -4.20 -2.59 13.10
N LEU A 473 -3.53 -3.61 12.56
CA LEU A 473 -3.03 -3.66 11.20
C LEU A 473 -3.92 -4.54 10.32
N TYR A 474 -3.93 -4.24 9.02
CA TYR A 474 -4.66 -4.97 7.99
C TYR A 474 -3.71 -5.54 6.95
N ALA A 475 -3.98 -6.79 6.56
CA ALA A 475 -3.40 -7.39 5.37
C ALA A 475 -4.22 -7.02 4.12
N GLU A 476 -3.80 -7.53 3.00
CA GLU A 476 -4.44 -7.35 1.70
C GLU A 476 -5.84 -7.94 1.67
N GLU A 477 -5.99 -9.15 2.18
CA GLU A 477 -7.20 -9.94 2.08
C GLU A 477 -7.60 -10.61 3.40
N PHE A 478 -8.83 -11.13 3.41
CA PHE A 478 -9.38 -11.98 4.46
C PHE A 478 -9.96 -13.26 3.87
N ASP A 479 -9.78 -14.37 4.56
CA ASP A 479 -10.53 -15.58 4.26
C ASP A 479 -11.96 -15.54 4.84
N SER A 480 -12.72 -16.60 4.59
CA SER A 480 -14.10 -16.73 5.11
C SER A 480 -14.21 -16.80 6.64
N GLN A 481 -13.09 -16.94 7.35
CA GLN A 481 -13.00 -16.92 8.81
C GLN A 481 -12.39 -15.61 9.34
N ALA A 482 -12.29 -14.60 8.47
CA ALA A 482 -11.66 -13.30 8.75
C ALA A 482 -10.17 -13.39 9.17
N ARG A 483 -9.47 -14.46 8.78
CA ARG A 483 -8.02 -14.54 8.95
C ARG A 483 -7.34 -13.75 7.84
N HIS A 484 -6.27 -13.07 8.19
CA HIS A 484 -5.48 -12.28 7.23
C HIS A 484 -4.78 -13.17 6.20
N LEU A 485 -4.86 -12.77 4.94
CA LEU A 485 -4.20 -13.35 3.79
C LEU A 485 -3.43 -12.27 3.03
N GLY A 486 -2.43 -12.69 2.25
CA GLY A 486 -1.60 -11.77 1.48
C GLY A 486 -0.63 -10.95 2.34
N ASN A 487 0.00 -9.97 1.71
CA ASN A 487 1.03 -9.16 2.35
C ASN A 487 0.48 -8.17 3.38
N THR A 488 1.27 -7.90 4.44
CA THR A 488 0.84 -7.10 5.60
C THR A 488 1.99 -6.25 6.20
N PRO A 489 1.70 -5.05 6.80
CA PRO A 489 0.48 -4.29 6.56
C PRO A 489 0.41 -3.81 5.11
N GLN A 490 -0.77 -3.78 4.51
CA GLN A 490 -0.94 -3.28 3.15
C GLN A 490 -1.34 -1.81 3.15
N ALA A 491 -0.63 -0.98 2.38
CA ALA A 491 -0.89 0.46 2.28
C ALA A 491 -2.32 0.76 1.81
N LEU A 492 -2.76 0.16 0.70
CA LEU A 492 -4.07 0.43 0.09
C LEU A 492 -5.23 0.14 1.06
N SER A 493 -5.14 -0.91 1.87
CA SER A 493 -6.10 -1.25 2.92
C SER A 493 -6.23 -0.13 3.97
N HIS A 494 -5.10 0.39 4.45
CA HIS A 494 -5.07 1.48 5.42
C HIS A 494 -5.50 2.83 4.82
N LEU A 495 -5.18 3.08 3.55
CA LEU A 495 -5.65 4.27 2.81
C LEU A 495 -7.18 4.27 2.67
N ALA A 496 -7.74 3.13 2.29
CA ALA A 496 -9.19 2.95 2.15
C ALA A 496 -9.92 3.12 3.50
N LEU A 497 -9.35 2.57 4.59
CA LEU A 497 -9.88 2.78 5.95
C LEU A 497 -9.94 4.26 6.31
N ILE A 498 -8.86 5.01 6.10
CA ILE A 498 -8.81 6.46 6.42
C ILE A 498 -9.88 7.22 5.63
N SER A 499 -10.05 6.90 4.35
CA SER A 499 -11.08 7.53 3.50
C SER A 499 -12.48 7.24 4.03
N ALA A 500 -12.81 5.96 4.21
CA ALA A 500 -14.12 5.52 4.71
C ALA A 500 -14.45 6.10 6.09
N ALA A 501 -13.51 5.99 7.05
CA ALA A 501 -13.66 6.55 8.40
C ALA A 501 -13.97 8.03 8.35
N THR A 502 -13.22 8.77 7.56
CA THR A 502 -13.37 10.22 7.51
C THR A 502 -14.67 10.65 6.83
N PHE A 503 -15.08 9.96 5.77
CA PHE A 503 -16.32 10.28 5.09
C PHE A 503 -17.53 9.93 5.94
N LEU A 504 -17.54 8.72 6.51
CA LEU A 504 -18.63 8.22 7.35
C LEU A 504 -18.80 9.08 8.63
N ASP A 505 -17.70 9.46 9.29
CA ASP A 505 -17.75 10.30 10.49
C ASP A 505 -18.42 11.64 10.24
N ARG A 506 -18.14 12.28 9.10
CA ARG A 506 -18.83 13.51 8.67
C ARG A 506 -20.31 13.31 8.45
N LYS A 507 -20.69 12.20 7.80
CA LYS A 507 -22.11 11.89 7.57
C LYS A 507 -22.86 11.71 8.90
N LEU A 508 -22.26 10.99 9.84
CA LEU A 508 -22.82 10.76 11.18
C LEU A 508 -22.87 12.02 12.04
N SER A 509 -21.94 12.95 11.84
CA SER A 509 -21.88 14.23 12.58
C SER A 509 -22.79 15.30 11.98
N GLY A 510 -23.43 15.08 10.84
CA GLY A 510 -24.25 16.06 10.15
C GLY A 510 -23.47 17.28 9.62
N GLU A 511 -22.14 17.19 9.56
CA GLU A 511 -21.30 18.28 9.06
C GLU A 511 -21.53 18.53 7.57
N LYS A 512 -21.87 19.77 7.22
CA LYS A 512 -21.86 20.20 5.81
C LYS A 512 -20.43 20.16 5.31
N THR A 513 -20.23 19.44 4.22
CA THR A 513 -18.92 19.18 3.63
C THR A 513 -18.22 20.50 3.21
N VAL A 514 -17.32 21.00 4.03
CA VAL A 514 -16.40 22.09 3.68
C VAL A 514 -15.24 21.55 2.82
N TRP A 515 -14.89 20.29 3.02
CA TRP A 515 -13.80 19.63 2.32
C TRP A 515 -14.35 18.64 1.27
N GLN A 516 -14.29 19.01 0.01
CA GLN A 516 -14.63 18.12 -1.09
C GLN A 516 -13.41 18.02 -2.01
N PRO A 517 -12.89 16.80 -2.28
CA PRO A 517 -11.83 16.61 -3.25
C PRO A 517 -12.24 17.08 -4.64
#